data_30a07555205b2cc7560915d20feb74a9
#
_entry.id   30a07555205b2cc7560915d20feb74a9
#
_cell.length_a   1.000
_cell.length_b   1.000
_cell.length_c   1.000
_cell.angle_alpha   90.00
_cell.angle_beta   90.00
_cell.angle_gamma   90.00
#
_symmetry.space_group_name_H-M   'P 1'
#
loop_
_entity.id
_entity.type
_entity.pdbx_description
1 polymer ?
#
loop_
_entity_poly.entity_id
_entity_poly.type
_entity_poly.pdbx_seq_one_letter_code
_entity_poly.pdbx_strand_id
1 'polypeptide(L)'
;TDKHRIVFPTKSGFEVIQANSIVYCKSDGSYSNIITIDKEYFTSKSLKEINDIIIDSNFIRIHKSYIVNKNYIKSFKSDEFKLDLITGESIPVSDTLFSKKKLIDTISS
;
A
#
# COMPACT_ATOMS: atom_id res chain seq x y z
N THR A 1 -19.58 -2.85 6.82
CA THR A 1 -19.62 -2.12 6.35
C THR A 1 -18.56 -1.53 5.84
N ASP A 2 -18.16 -1.34 4.91
CA ASP A 2 -17.24 -0.91 4.41
C ASP A 2 -17.32 0.34 4.14
N LYS A 3 -17.26 1.06 4.81
CA LYS A 3 -17.27 2.26 4.74
C LYS A 3 -16.19 2.83 4.15
N HIS A 4 -15.18 2.20 3.84
CA HIS A 4 -14.02 2.79 3.39
C HIS A 4 -13.98 2.73 1.89
N ARG A 5 -14.77 3.52 1.25
CA ARG A 5 -14.68 3.74 -0.18
C ARG A 5 -13.82 4.95 -0.41
N ILE A 6 -12.85 4.84 -1.29
CA ILE A 6 -11.89 5.90 -1.53
C ILE A 6 -12.05 6.37 -2.96
N VAL A 7 -12.06 7.67 -3.16
CA VAL A 7 -12.22 8.26 -4.49
C VAL A 7 -10.89 8.79 -4.94
N PHE A 8 -10.38 8.25 -6.05
CA PHE A 8 -9.13 8.70 -6.63
C PHE A 8 -9.39 9.41 -7.95
N PRO A 9 -8.94 10.65 -8.12
CA PRO A 9 -9.12 11.33 -9.38
C PRO A 9 -8.26 10.71 -10.47
N THR A 10 -8.80 10.63 -11.67
CA THR A 10 -8.09 10.11 -12.83
C THR A 10 -8.16 11.13 -13.93
N LYS A 11 -7.49 10.83 -15.05
CA LYS A 11 -7.47 11.78 -16.14
C LYS A 11 -8.85 11.99 -16.73
N SER A 12 -9.69 10.98 -16.78
CA SER A 12 -11.01 11.10 -17.37
C SER A 12 -12.13 11.24 -16.36
N GLY A 13 -11.84 11.41 -15.10
CA GLY A 13 -12.87 11.52 -14.06
C GLY A 13 -12.35 11.08 -12.72
N PHE A 14 -12.96 10.06 -12.13
CA PHE A 14 -12.47 9.50 -10.88
C PHE A 14 -12.88 8.03 -10.78
N GLU A 15 -12.19 7.29 -9.92
CA GLU A 15 -12.53 5.91 -9.63
C GLU A 15 -12.88 5.79 -8.17
N VAL A 16 -13.88 5.00 -7.86
CA VAL A 16 -14.25 4.71 -6.48
C VAL A 16 -13.76 3.29 -6.18
N ILE A 17 -12.90 3.16 -5.19
CA ILE A 17 -12.24 1.90 -4.88
C ILE A 17 -12.53 1.54 -3.44
N GLN A 18 -12.86 0.27 -3.18
CA GLN A 18 -13.04 -0.20 -1.81
C GLN A 18 -11.66 -0.33 -1.19
N ALA A 19 -11.45 0.28 -0.04
CA ALA A 19 -10.15 0.26 0.62
C ALA A 19 -9.68 -1.17 0.88
N ASN A 20 -10.58 -2.07 1.26
CA ASN A 20 -10.17 -3.42 1.57
C ASN A 20 -9.79 -4.25 0.33
N SER A 21 -10.00 -3.74 -0.86
CA SER A 21 -9.55 -4.42 -2.06
C SER A 21 -8.15 -3.98 -2.47
N ILE A 22 -7.61 -2.93 -1.87
CA ILE A 22 -6.28 -2.42 -2.21
C ILE A 22 -5.24 -3.27 -1.52
N VAL A 23 -4.33 -3.84 -2.30
CA VAL A 23 -3.24 -4.67 -1.79
C VAL A 23 -2.06 -3.78 -1.43
N TYR A 24 -1.62 -2.95 -2.37
CA TYR A 24 -0.57 -1.98 -2.10
C TYR A 24 -0.59 -0.87 -3.14
N CYS A 25 0.13 0.20 -2.87
CA CYS A 25 0.31 1.30 -3.80
C CYS A 25 1.80 1.53 -3.98
N LYS A 26 2.22 1.87 -5.18
CA LYS A 26 3.61 2.18 -5.42
C LYS A 26 3.75 3.44 -6.26
N SER A 27 4.83 4.16 -6.08
CA SER A 27 5.10 5.34 -6.88
C SER A 27 5.74 4.93 -8.21
N ASP A 28 5.43 5.69 -9.27
CA ASP A 28 5.95 5.37 -10.60
C ASP A 28 6.17 6.73 -11.27
N GLY A 29 7.30 7.35 -11.04
CA GLY A 29 7.60 8.69 -11.54
C GLY A 29 6.67 9.71 -10.89
N SER A 30 5.96 10.47 -11.73
CA SER A 30 5.02 11.46 -11.21
C SER A 30 3.64 10.86 -10.99
N TYR A 31 3.44 9.57 -11.25
CA TYR A 31 2.17 8.92 -11.03
C TYR A 31 2.31 7.89 -9.92
N SER A 32 1.22 7.36 -9.47
CA SER A 32 1.22 6.23 -8.54
C SER A 32 0.30 5.17 -9.07
N ASN A 33 0.62 3.90 -8.74
CA ASN A 33 -0.20 2.78 -9.14
C ASN A 33 -0.87 2.25 -7.88
N ILE A 34 -2.16 1.98 -7.97
CA ILE A 34 -2.92 1.40 -6.87
C ILE A 34 -3.28 -0.01 -7.33
N ILE A 35 -2.68 -1.01 -6.67
CA ILE A 35 -2.88 -2.41 -7.04
C ILE A 35 -3.96 -2.99 -6.14
N THR A 36 -5.06 -3.42 -6.75
CA THR A 36 -6.14 -4.08 -6.03
C THR A 36 -6.14 -5.56 -6.36
N ILE A 37 -7.01 -6.33 -5.74
CA ILE A 37 -7.11 -7.75 -6.00
C ILE A 37 -7.61 -8.04 -7.41
N ASP A 38 -8.30 -7.08 -8.04
CA ASP A 38 -8.83 -7.27 -9.37
C ASP A 38 -8.02 -6.63 -10.46
N LYS A 39 -7.51 -5.46 -10.26
CA LYS A 39 -6.82 -4.73 -11.31
C LYS A 39 -5.93 -3.62 -10.75
N GLU A 40 -5.25 -2.95 -11.62
CA GLU A 40 -4.35 -1.88 -11.27
C GLU A 40 -4.91 -0.57 -11.77
N TYR A 41 -4.85 0.47 -10.94
CA TYR A 41 -5.30 1.80 -11.29
C TYR A 41 -4.10 2.73 -11.29
N PHE A 42 -4.17 3.79 -12.11
CA PHE A 42 -3.13 4.81 -12.12
C PHE A 42 -3.72 6.14 -11.68
N THR A 43 -3.00 6.89 -10.91
CA THR A 43 -3.44 8.20 -10.47
C THR A 43 -2.26 9.16 -10.50
N SER A 44 -2.54 10.45 -10.71
CA SER A 44 -1.51 11.48 -10.69
C SER A 44 -1.16 11.92 -9.26
N LYS A 45 -1.81 11.35 -8.25
CA LYS A 45 -1.50 11.68 -6.85
C LYS A 45 -0.19 11.03 -6.44
N SER A 46 0.58 11.71 -5.60
CA SER A 46 1.80 11.14 -5.04
C SER A 46 1.44 10.15 -3.94
N LEU A 47 2.39 9.33 -3.51
CA LEU A 47 2.13 8.41 -2.39
C LEU A 47 1.78 9.16 -1.11
N LYS A 48 2.37 10.34 -0.89
CA LYS A 48 2.03 11.12 0.27
C LYS A 48 0.56 11.53 0.22
N GLU A 49 0.10 11.96 -0.95
CA GLU A 49 -1.30 12.35 -1.11
C GLU A 49 -2.22 11.15 -0.97
N ILE A 50 -1.83 10.01 -1.49
CA ILE A 50 -2.60 8.78 -1.33
C ILE A 50 -2.67 8.40 0.14
N ASN A 51 -1.57 8.51 0.85
CA ASN A 51 -1.52 8.17 2.27
C ASN A 51 -2.46 9.09 3.07
N ASP A 52 -2.61 10.33 2.64
CA ASP A 52 -3.52 11.28 3.29
C ASP A 52 -5.00 10.96 2.94
N ILE A 53 -5.24 10.41 1.76
CA ILE A 53 -6.59 10.05 1.35
C ILE A 53 -7.02 8.76 2.04
N ILE A 54 -6.12 7.78 2.17
CA ILE A 54 -6.46 6.53 2.79
C ILE A 54 -6.29 6.67 4.30
N ILE A 55 -7.35 7.00 5.00
CA ILE A 55 -7.26 7.20 6.43
C ILE A 55 -7.65 5.89 7.06
N ASP A 56 -6.84 4.87 6.93
CA ASP A 56 -7.17 3.57 7.45
C ASP A 56 -5.90 3.01 8.09
N SER A 57 -6.00 2.61 9.34
CA SER A 57 -4.85 2.11 10.10
C SER A 57 -4.30 0.80 9.55
N ASN A 58 -5.00 0.17 8.61
CA ASN A 58 -4.48 -1.05 7.99
C ASN A 58 -3.44 -0.77 6.92
N PHE A 59 -3.25 0.49 6.54
CA PHE A 59 -2.27 0.83 5.52
C PHE A 59 -1.01 1.39 6.17
N ILE A 60 0.15 0.90 5.74
CA ILE A 60 1.43 1.30 6.30
C ILE A 60 2.36 1.71 5.17
N ARG A 61 3.00 2.86 5.32
CA ARG A 61 4.01 3.27 4.36
C ARG A 61 5.33 2.63 4.73
N ILE A 62 5.64 1.49 4.12
CA ILE A 62 6.80 0.68 4.47
C ILE A 62 8.05 1.08 3.71
N HIS A 63 7.93 1.94 2.72
CA HIS A 63 9.04 2.35 1.89
C HIS A 63 8.69 3.70 1.28
N LYS A 64 9.66 4.48 0.89
CA LYS A 64 9.35 5.78 0.26
C LYS A 64 8.53 5.61 -1.00
N SER A 65 8.58 4.43 -1.61
CA SER A 65 7.86 4.16 -2.85
C SER A 65 6.71 3.18 -2.70
N TYR A 66 6.40 2.72 -1.49
CA TYR A 66 5.36 1.72 -1.30
C TYR A 66 4.51 1.95 -0.04
N ILE A 67 3.20 1.77 -0.20
CA ILE A 67 2.25 1.71 0.91
C ILE A 67 1.58 0.35 0.81
N VAL A 68 1.49 -0.42 1.89
CA VAL A 68 0.90 -1.75 1.84
C VAL A 68 -0.29 -1.85 2.79
N ASN A 69 -1.26 -2.67 2.41
CA ASN A 69 -2.37 -3.02 3.28
C ASN A 69 -1.94 -4.21 4.12
N LYS A 70 -1.91 -4.05 5.46
CA LYS A 70 -1.46 -5.10 6.37
C LYS A 70 -2.19 -6.41 6.16
N ASN A 71 -3.44 -6.37 5.77
CA ASN A 71 -4.26 -7.57 5.64
C ASN A 71 -3.78 -8.50 4.52
N TYR A 72 -2.91 -8.02 3.64
CA TYR A 72 -2.39 -8.84 2.55
C TYR A 72 -0.96 -9.30 2.79
N ILE A 73 -0.38 -8.98 3.94
CA ILE A 73 0.99 -9.39 4.26
C ILE A 73 0.98 -10.84 4.71
N LYS A 74 1.81 -11.66 4.07
CA LYS A 74 1.93 -13.06 4.42
C LYS A 74 3.15 -13.30 5.31
N SER A 75 4.30 -12.77 4.95
CA SER A 75 5.53 -12.99 5.70
C SER A 75 6.57 -11.92 5.39
N PHE A 76 7.62 -11.90 6.18
CA PHE A 76 8.73 -10.97 5.99
C PHE A 76 10.01 -11.77 5.82
N LYS A 77 10.78 -11.45 4.79
CA LYS A 77 12.07 -12.10 4.53
C LYS A 77 13.18 -11.17 4.99
N SER A 78 13.77 -11.47 6.12
CA SER A 78 14.75 -10.57 6.74
C SER A 78 16.05 -10.48 5.94
N ASP A 79 16.45 -11.53 5.22
CA ASP A 79 17.69 -11.49 4.46
C ASP A 79 17.58 -10.58 3.24
N GLU A 80 16.40 -10.42 2.67
CA GLU A 80 16.18 -9.54 1.55
C GLU A 80 15.45 -8.27 1.95
N PHE A 81 14.98 -8.20 3.17
CA PHE A 81 14.21 -7.10 3.73
C PHE A 81 13.00 -6.79 2.84
N LYS A 82 12.21 -7.79 2.60
CA LYS A 82 11.01 -7.70 1.77
C LYS A 82 9.82 -8.34 2.44
N LEU A 83 8.63 -7.84 2.10
CA LEU A 83 7.39 -8.46 2.55
C LEU A 83 6.84 -9.30 1.41
N ASP A 84 6.46 -10.55 1.72
CA ASP A 84 5.75 -11.38 0.77
C ASP A 84 4.27 -11.20 1.03
N LEU A 85 3.51 -11.00 -0.02
CA LEU A 85 2.07 -10.79 0.07
C LEU A 85 1.32 -12.06 -0.29
N ILE A 86 0.11 -12.20 0.23
CA ILE A 86 -0.69 -13.39 -0.04
C ILE A 86 -1.07 -13.51 -1.51
N THR A 87 -0.96 -12.43 -2.27
CA THR A 87 -1.22 -12.44 -3.71
C THR A 87 -0.02 -12.98 -4.51
N GLY A 88 1.09 -13.26 -3.84
CA GLY A 88 2.28 -13.82 -4.51
C GLY A 88 3.36 -12.81 -4.83
N GLU A 89 3.10 -11.53 -4.61
CA GLU A 89 4.08 -10.50 -4.89
C GLU A 89 4.98 -10.25 -3.70
N SER A 90 6.14 -9.67 -3.92
CA SER A 90 7.05 -9.27 -2.85
C SER A 90 7.36 -7.78 -3.04
N ILE A 91 7.34 -7.03 -1.96
CA ILE A 91 7.62 -5.60 -2.01
C ILE A 91 8.72 -5.26 -1.00
N PRO A 92 9.58 -4.28 -1.31
CA PRO A 92 10.69 -3.96 -0.42
C PRO A 92 10.24 -3.14 0.78
N VAL A 93 10.97 -3.27 1.87
CA VAL A 93 10.74 -2.49 3.09
C VAL A 93 11.95 -1.60 3.29
N SER A 94 11.73 -0.36 3.70
CA SER A 94 12.84 0.56 3.96
C SER A 94 13.50 0.20 5.28
N ASP A 95 14.79 -0.15 5.23
CA ASP A 95 15.52 -0.48 6.44
C ASP A 95 15.91 0.78 7.23
N THR A 96 15.72 1.96 6.65
CA THR A 96 15.92 3.19 7.40
C THR A 96 14.66 3.60 8.15
N LEU A 97 13.49 3.17 7.69
CA LEU A 97 12.23 3.49 8.35
C LEU A 97 11.83 2.40 9.33
N PHE A 98 12.22 1.16 9.09
CA PHE A 98 11.79 0.05 9.92
C PHE A 98 12.94 -0.87 10.27
N SER A 99 12.96 -1.32 11.52
CA SER A 99 13.74 -2.48 11.92
C SER A 99 12.78 -3.66 11.91
N LYS A 100 13.28 -4.87 12.01
CA LYS A 100 12.43 -6.05 12.08
C LYS A 100 11.46 -5.95 13.25
N LYS A 101 11.95 -5.47 14.41
CA LYS A 101 11.10 -5.35 15.60
C LYS A 101 10.01 -4.31 15.39
N LYS A 102 10.35 -3.16 14.85
CA LYS A 102 9.39 -2.10 14.61
C LYS A 102 8.33 -2.56 13.62
N LEU A 103 8.74 -3.33 12.61
CA LEU A 103 7.81 -3.84 11.60
C LEU A 103 6.82 -4.82 12.24
N ILE A 104 7.30 -5.73 13.09
CA ILE A 104 6.46 -6.67 13.80
C ILE A 104 5.44 -5.91 14.66
N ASP A 105 5.91 -4.91 15.40
CA ASP A 105 5.03 -4.14 16.28
C ASP A 105 3.96 -3.40 15.47
N THR A 106 4.33 -2.83 14.34
CA THR A 106 3.41 -2.07 13.50
C THR A 106 2.36 -2.98 12.87
N ILE A 107 2.79 -4.13 12.37
CA ILE A 107 1.87 -5.06 11.71
C ILE A 107 0.96 -5.75 12.71
N SER A 108 1.45 -5.99 13.92
CA SER A 108 0.67 -6.71 14.92
C SER A 108 -0.37 -5.86 15.61
N SER A 109 -0.30 -4.54 15.49
CA SER A 109 -1.23 -3.67 16.23
C SER A 109 -2.61 -3.54 15.58
#